data_368a24bf64f4f09f5b5bc604cffed11f
#
_entry.id   368a24bf64f4f09f5b5bc604cffed11f
#
_cell.length_a   1.000
_cell.length_b   1.000
_cell.length_c   1.000
_cell.angle_alpha   90.00
_cell.angle_beta   90.00
_cell.angle_gamma   90.00
#
_symmetry.space_group_name_H-M   'P 1'
#
loop_
_entity.id
_entity.type
_entity.pdbx_description
1 polymer ?
#
loop_
_entity_poly.entity_id
_entity_poly.type
_entity_poly.pdbx_seq_one_letter_code
_entity_poly.pdbx_strand_id
1 'polypeptide(L)'
;RPSHYYIDDEVVVVASERAAIQTAFNVYPEDVQELGPGNALLVRKSGHVEEVNILPPTERMSCSFERIYFSRGNDQAIYHERKDLGRLLATPVMGLLGNDLVNTVFSYVPNTAATSFYGLIDGIHEIRRDLQAEALSKIDVKNEPERVKEILSWRPRREKILVKDVKMRTFITNDSDRDDLVGHVYDITYGVVKSWNDTLVIMDDSVVRGTTLKRSILRILDRLEPKRIILVSSAPQIRYPDCYGIDMSKMGDFAAFAAAVELLK
;
A
#
# COMPACT_ATOMS: atom_id res chain seq x y z
N ARG A 1 8.67 2.99 17.84
CA ARG A 1 7.28 3.32 17.47
C ARG A 1 6.74 4.35 18.46
N PRO A 2 5.90 5.28 18.04
CA PRO A 2 5.20 6.17 18.96
C PRO A 2 4.29 5.35 19.89
N SER A 3 4.10 5.85 21.09
CA SER A 3 3.06 5.37 22.02
C SER A 3 1.97 6.40 22.08
N HIS A 4 0.74 5.95 22.11
CA HIS A 4 -0.45 6.80 22.22
C HIS A 4 -1.16 6.50 23.53
N TYR A 5 -1.81 7.49 24.11
CA TYR A 5 -2.57 7.31 25.33
C TYR A 5 -3.88 8.10 25.31
N TYR A 6 -4.82 7.60 26.07
CA TYR A 6 -6.13 8.20 26.36
C TYR A 6 -6.36 8.14 27.86
N ILE A 7 -6.94 9.20 28.42
CA ILE A 7 -7.21 9.34 29.83
C ILE A 7 -8.63 9.88 29.97
N ASP A 8 -9.41 9.21 30.82
CA ASP A 8 -10.68 9.73 31.35
C ASP A 8 -10.78 9.51 32.87
N ASP A 9 -11.96 9.72 33.42
CA ASP A 9 -12.18 9.60 34.89
C ASP A 9 -12.06 8.15 35.42
N GLU A 10 -12.13 7.16 34.55
CA GLU A 10 -12.18 5.74 34.93
C GLU A 10 -10.90 5.00 34.55
N VAL A 11 -10.28 5.35 33.39
CA VAL A 11 -9.19 4.56 32.83
C VAL A 11 -8.05 5.41 32.27
N VAL A 12 -6.85 4.81 32.29
CA VAL A 12 -5.69 5.26 31.52
C VAL A 12 -5.32 4.14 30.56
N VAL A 13 -5.37 4.43 29.28
CA VAL A 13 -5.08 3.46 28.22
C VAL A 13 -3.83 3.87 27.47
N VAL A 14 -2.91 2.94 27.23
CA VAL A 14 -1.70 3.17 26.43
C VAL A 14 -1.60 2.09 25.36
N ALA A 15 -1.37 2.48 24.13
CA ALA A 15 -1.13 1.57 23.01
C ALA A 15 -0.12 2.12 22.01
N SER A 16 0.47 1.25 21.21
CA SER A 16 1.36 1.64 20.11
C SER A 16 0.60 2.21 18.89
N GLU A 17 -0.73 2.09 18.86
CA GLU A 17 -1.58 2.46 17.73
C GLU A 17 -2.78 3.28 18.21
N ARG A 18 -2.88 4.52 17.76
CA ARG A 18 -4.03 5.41 18.08
C ARG A 18 -5.35 4.79 17.67
N ALA A 19 -5.43 4.23 16.48
CA ALA A 19 -6.64 3.61 15.96
C ALA A 19 -7.14 2.42 16.80
N ALA A 20 -6.26 1.75 17.56
CA ALA A 20 -6.66 0.68 18.46
C ALA A 20 -7.42 1.23 19.68
N ILE A 21 -6.96 2.35 20.26
CA ILE A 21 -7.62 3.04 21.36
C ILE A 21 -8.97 3.55 20.90
N GLN A 22 -9.02 4.26 19.76
CA GLN A 22 -10.25 4.81 19.19
C GLN A 22 -11.34 3.74 19.01
N THR A 23 -10.97 2.60 18.43
CA THR A 23 -11.93 1.51 18.18
C THR A 23 -12.40 0.84 19.48
N ALA A 24 -11.48 0.62 20.45
CA ALA A 24 -11.79 -0.09 21.67
C ALA A 24 -12.65 0.75 22.65
N PHE A 25 -12.40 2.06 22.71
CA PHE A 25 -13.04 2.98 23.65
C PHE A 25 -14.06 3.91 23.01
N ASN A 26 -14.25 3.84 21.69
CA ASN A 26 -15.18 4.67 20.92
C ASN A 26 -14.93 6.18 21.14
N VAL A 27 -13.66 6.58 21.07
CA VAL A 27 -13.22 7.96 21.27
C VAL A 27 -12.75 8.60 19.96
N TYR A 28 -12.76 9.95 19.92
CA TYR A 28 -12.34 10.68 18.73
C TYR A 28 -10.81 10.75 18.61
N PRO A 29 -10.28 11.03 17.38
CA PRO A 29 -8.84 11.17 17.15
C PRO A 29 -8.16 12.21 18.04
N GLU A 30 -8.83 13.30 18.31
CA GLU A 30 -8.36 14.41 19.15
C GLU A 30 -8.25 14.08 20.64
N ASP A 31 -8.97 13.07 21.10
CA ASP A 31 -8.93 12.63 22.50
C ASP A 31 -7.69 11.78 22.78
N VAL A 32 -7.06 11.22 21.74
CA VAL A 32 -5.90 10.32 21.87
C VAL A 32 -4.60 11.09 21.61
N GLN A 33 -3.77 11.17 22.63
CA GLN A 33 -2.51 11.89 22.60
C GLN A 33 -1.33 10.96 22.21
N GLU A 34 -0.33 11.53 21.53
CA GLU A 34 0.95 10.84 21.28
C GLU A 34 1.93 11.21 22.39
N LEU A 35 2.52 10.20 23.02
CA LEU A 35 3.57 10.40 24.03
C LEU A 35 4.81 11.00 23.34
N GLY A 36 5.29 12.12 23.84
CA GLY A 36 6.46 12.81 23.28
C GLY A 36 7.74 11.96 23.33
N PRO A 37 8.64 12.12 22.35
CA PRO A 37 9.94 11.43 22.36
C PRO A 37 10.73 11.77 23.63
N GLY A 38 11.26 10.74 24.29
CA GLY A 38 12.01 10.91 25.55
C GLY A 38 11.14 11.16 26.77
N ASN A 39 9.81 11.11 26.64
CA ASN A 39 8.88 11.26 27.75
C ASN A 39 8.40 9.93 28.30
N ALA A 40 7.99 9.95 29.57
CA ALA A 40 7.29 8.86 30.23
C ALA A 40 5.92 9.33 30.74
N LEU A 41 4.95 8.46 30.66
CA LEU A 41 3.65 8.66 31.29
C LEU A 41 3.68 8.04 32.69
N LEU A 42 3.57 8.86 33.71
CA LEU A 42 3.54 8.44 35.12
C LEU A 42 2.11 8.39 35.60
N VAL A 43 1.67 7.18 36.01
CA VAL A 43 0.35 6.97 36.60
C VAL A 43 0.54 6.63 38.08
N ARG A 44 0.07 7.50 38.97
CA ARG A 44 0.18 7.33 40.41
C ARG A 44 -1.04 6.57 40.96
N LYS A 45 -0.85 5.88 42.08
CA LYS A 45 -1.96 5.19 42.77
C LYS A 45 -3.13 6.11 43.16
N SER A 46 -2.90 7.41 43.26
CA SER A 46 -3.90 8.43 43.52
C SER A 46 -4.79 8.76 42.30
N GLY A 47 -4.52 8.16 41.14
CA GLY A 47 -5.18 8.48 39.88
C GLY A 47 -4.54 9.66 39.13
N HIS A 48 -3.55 10.36 39.74
CA HIS A 48 -2.86 11.45 39.06
C HIS A 48 -1.99 10.91 37.91
N VAL A 49 -2.16 11.51 36.73
CA VAL A 49 -1.41 11.16 35.51
C VAL A 49 -0.63 12.38 35.04
N GLU A 50 0.64 12.20 34.76
CA GLU A 50 1.51 13.27 34.26
C GLU A 50 2.47 12.74 33.19
N GLU A 51 2.71 13.52 32.14
CA GLU A 51 3.76 13.27 31.15
C GLU A 51 5.03 14.02 31.59
N VAL A 52 6.13 13.28 31.77
CA VAL A 52 7.41 13.81 32.29
C VAL A 52 8.51 13.55 31.27
N ASN A 53 9.27 14.57 30.93
CA ASN A 53 10.47 14.42 30.11
C ASN A 53 11.59 13.76 30.92
N ILE A 54 12.08 12.61 30.44
CA ILE A 54 13.16 11.83 31.06
C ILE A 54 14.47 11.99 30.30
N LEU A 55 14.38 12.04 28.97
CA LEU A 55 15.52 12.17 28.08
C LEU A 55 15.32 13.35 27.14
N PRO A 56 16.38 14.12 26.82
CA PRO A 56 16.26 15.18 25.84
C PRO A 56 15.79 14.59 24.50
N PRO A 57 14.82 15.22 23.82
CA PRO A 57 14.38 14.77 22.51
C PRO A 57 15.52 14.85 21.51
N THR A 58 15.70 13.80 20.73
CA THR A 58 16.61 13.76 19.58
C THR A 58 15.86 14.10 18.29
N GLU A 59 16.58 14.29 17.20
CA GLU A 59 15.98 14.51 15.88
C GLU A 59 15.06 13.34 15.53
N ARG A 60 13.86 13.67 15.02
CA ARG A 60 12.87 12.67 14.62
C ARG A 60 13.30 12.02 13.30
N MET A 61 13.63 10.76 13.34
CA MET A 61 13.95 9.92 12.18
C MET A 61 12.75 9.03 11.84
N SER A 62 11.93 9.45 10.88
CA SER A 62 10.74 8.70 10.48
C SER A 62 11.10 7.49 9.61
N CYS A 63 10.60 6.30 9.96
CA CYS A 63 10.76 5.09 9.16
C CYS A 63 9.61 4.98 8.15
N SER A 64 9.92 5.03 6.86
CA SER A 64 8.91 4.87 5.81
C SER A 64 8.24 3.49 5.84
N PHE A 65 8.97 2.45 6.19
CA PHE A 65 8.45 1.09 6.28
C PHE A 65 7.44 0.92 7.43
N GLU A 66 7.68 1.60 8.56
CA GLU A 66 6.70 1.64 9.64
C GLU A 66 5.37 2.20 9.17
N ARG A 67 5.38 3.30 8.44
CA ARG A 67 4.16 3.97 7.98
C ARG A 67 3.43 3.19 6.88
N ILE A 68 4.17 2.51 6.02
CA ILE A 68 3.60 1.76 4.90
C ILE A 68 3.09 0.38 5.33
N TYR A 69 3.80 -0.29 6.23
CA TYR A 69 3.53 -1.70 6.55
C TYR A 69 3.08 -1.94 7.99
N PHE A 70 3.81 -1.45 8.99
CA PHE A 70 3.54 -1.76 10.39
C PHE A 70 2.38 -0.98 11.00
N SER A 71 2.20 0.30 10.64
CA SER A 71 1.14 1.13 11.18
C SER A 71 -0.23 0.67 10.68
N ARG A 72 -1.25 0.80 11.52
CA ARG A 72 -2.61 0.43 11.15
C ARG A 72 -3.14 1.32 10.04
N GLY A 73 -3.65 0.68 8.97
CA GLY A 73 -4.17 1.39 7.79
C GLY A 73 -5.47 2.16 8.01
N ASN A 74 -6.14 1.97 9.15
CA ASN A 74 -7.31 2.73 9.56
C ASN A 74 -6.99 3.93 10.48
N ASP A 75 -5.72 4.18 10.80
CA ASP A 75 -5.32 5.46 11.37
C ASP A 75 -5.50 6.55 10.32
N GLN A 76 -6.11 7.68 10.68
CA GLN A 76 -6.44 8.76 9.76
C GLN A 76 -5.21 9.27 8.97
N ALA A 77 -4.12 9.55 9.66
CA ALA A 77 -2.90 10.06 9.02
C ALA A 77 -2.27 9.01 8.08
N ILE A 78 -2.18 7.75 8.54
CA ILE A 78 -1.65 6.63 7.76
C ILE A 78 -2.51 6.35 6.53
N TYR A 79 -3.84 6.40 6.66
CA TYR A 79 -4.75 6.22 5.54
C TYR A 79 -4.51 7.25 4.43
N HIS A 80 -4.44 8.54 4.80
CA HIS A 80 -4.20 9.61 3.83
C HIS A 80 -2.80 9.50 3.19
N GLU A 81 -1.75 9.26 3.98
CA GLU A 81 -0.40 9.08 3.44
C GLU A 81 -0.31 7.93 2.43
N ARG A 82 -0.89 6.77 2.76
CA ARG A 82 -0.89 5.63 1.83
C ARG A 82 -1.68 5.94 0.56
N LYS A 83 -2.78 6.66 0.70
CA LYS A 83 -3.59 7.08 -0.44
C LYS A 83 -2.83 8.06 -1.34
N ASP A 84 -2.15 9.04 -0.75
CA ASP A 84 -1.33 10.02 -1.47
C ASP A 84 -0.13 9.38 -2.18
N LEU A 85 0.55 8.42 -1.55
CA LEU A 85 1.60 7.64 -2.20
C LEU A 85 1.10 6.96 -3.48
N GLY A 86 -0.08 6.36 -3.42
CA GLY A 86 -0.72 5.78 -4.60
C GLY A 86 -1.03 6.82 -5.67
N ARG A 87 -1.60 7.97 -5.30
CA ARG A 87 -1.96 9.05 -6.22
C ARG A 87 -0.74 9.59 -6.98
N LEU A 88 0.39 9.76 -6.30
CA LEU A 88 1.64 10.20 -6.91
C LEU A 88 2.19 9.23 -7.97
N LEU A 89 1.86 7.95 -7.89
CA LEU A 89 2.26 6.94 -8.86
C LEU A 89 1.44 6.96 -10.15
N ALA A 90 0.33 7.71 -10.21
CA ALA A 90 -0.53 7.76 -11.39
C ALA A 90 0.21 8.29 -12.64
N THR A 91 0.96 9.38 -12.51
CA THR A 91 1.69 9.98 -13.63
C THR A 91 2.73 9.03 -14.24
N PRO A 92 3.67 8.44 -13.48
CA PRO A 92 4.63 7.49 -14.07
C PRO A 92 3.95 6.23 -14.63
N VAL A 93 2.88 5.73 -14.00
CA VAL A 93 2.14 4.57 -14.52
C VAL A 93 1.47 4.89 -15.85
N MET A 94 0.78 6.02 -15.95
CA MET A 94 0.14 6.45 -17.20
C MET A 94 1.17 6.68 -18.31
N GLY A 95 2.35 7.22 -17.99
CA GLY A 95 3.47 7.35 -18.94
C GLY A 95 3.93 5.99 -19.48
N LEU A 96 4.07 4.97 -18.62
CA LEU A 96 4.44 3.60 -19.05
C LEU A 96 3.36 2.92 -19.91
N LEU A 97 2.10 3.31 -19.75
CA LEU A 97 0.96 2.78 -20.50
C LEU A 97 0.74 3.50 -21.83
N GLY A 98 1.40 4.64 -22.08
CA GLY A 98 1.08 5.50 -23.22
C GLY A 98 -0.38 5.97 -23.22
N ASN A 99 -0.94 6.14 -22.02
CA ASN A 99 -2.35 6.50 -21.77
C ASN A 99 -3.39 5.46 -22.23
N ASP A 100 -2.98 4.22 -22.54
CA ASP A 100 -3.91 3.14 -22.92
C ASP A 100 -4.64 2.61 -21.67
N LEU A 101 -5.85 3.13 -21.43
CA LEU A 101 -6.76 2.64 -20.38
C LEU A 101 -7.68 1.51 -20.84
N VAL A 102 -7.86 1.35 -22.15
CA VAL A 102 -8.81 0.37 -22.74
C VAL A 102 -8.29 -1.06 -22.58
N ASN A 103 -7.00 -1.24 -22.88
CA ASN A 103 -6.33 -2.54 -22.79
C ASN A 103 -5.49 -2.68 -21.52
N THR A 104 -5.88 -1.96 -20.46
CA THR A 104 -5.19 -2.05 -19.16
C THR A 104 -6.16 -2.43 -18.06
N VAL A 105 -5.75 -3.42 -17.26
CA VAL A 105 -6.47 -3.84 -16.05
C VAL A 105 -5.62 -3.49 -14.84
N PHE A 106 -6.21 -2.80 -13.89
CA PHE A 106 -5.58 -2.40 -12.63
C PHE A 106 -6.06 -3.29 -11.49
N SER A 107 -5.12 -3.79 -10.70
CA SER A 107 -5.39 -4.58 -9.52
C SER A 107 -4.31 -4.37 -8.44
N TYR A 108 -4.44 -5.04 -7.32
CA TYR A 108 -3.49 -4.92 -6.21
C TYR A 108 -3.32 -6.25 -5.47
N VAL A 109 -2.21 -6.37 -4.75
CA VAL A 109 -1.95 -7.48 -3.84
C VAL A 109 -2.67 -7.21 -2.51
N PRO A 110 -3.65 -8.02 -2.12
CA PRO A 110 -4.34 -7.81 -0.84
C PRO A 110 -3.42 -8.15 0.36
N ASN A 111 -3.54 -7.45 1.54
CA ASN A 111 -4.57 -6.45 1.80
C ASN A 111 -3.97 -5.04 1.92
N THR A 112 -2.68 -4.91 2.30
CA THR A 112 -2.03 -3.64 2.68
C THR A 112 -1.98 -2.64 1.53
N ALA A 113 -1.78 -3.10 0.29
CA ALA A 113 -1.74 -2.25 -0.90
C ALA A 113 -3.08 -1.59 -1.28
N ALA A 114 -4.21 -2.03 -0.70
CA ALA A 114 -5.55 -1.57 -1.12
C ALA A 114 -5.71 -0.05 -1.04
N THR A 115 -5.27 0.59 0.05
CA THR A 115 -5.42 2.04 0.24
C THR A 115 -4.62 2.84 -0.79
N SER A 116 -3.38 2.43 -1.06
CA SER A 116 -2.54 3.04 -2.09
C SER A 116 -3.12 2.80 -3.50
N PHE A 117 -3.71 1.63 -3.73
CA PHE A 117 -4.41 1.35 -4.99
C PHE A 117 -5.58 2.30 -5.23
N TYR A 118 -6.40 2.60 -4.21
CA TYR A 118 -7.45 3.61 -4.36
C TYR A 118 -6.86 4.98 -4.72
N GLY A 119 -5.75 5.37 -4.11
CA GLY A 119 -5.04 6.59 -4.45
C GLY A 119 -4.54 6.62 -5.90
N LEU A 120 -3.95 5.52 -6.38
CA LEU A 120 -3.54 5.38 -7.79
C LEU A 120 -4.73 5.59 -8.74
N ILE A 121 -5.86 4.96 -8.45
CA ILE A 121 -7.06 5.10 -9.27
C ILE A 121 -7.60 6.53 -9.25
N ASP A 122 -7.58 7.20 -8.09
CA ASP A 122 -7.99 8.62 -7.99
C ASP A 122 -7.08 9.49 -8.87
N GLY A 123 -5.76 9.33 -8.81
CA GLY A 123 -4.81 10.06 -9.65
C GLY A 123 -4.99 9.77 -11.14
N ILE A 124 -5.27 8.51 -11.52
CA ILE A 124 -5.59 8.16 -12.92
C ILE A 124 -6.90 8.85 -13.37
N HIS A 125 -7.88 8.96 -12.49
CA HIS A 125 -9.11 9.71 -12.81
C HIS A 125 -8.86 11.21 -13.02
N GLU A 126 -7.92 11.81 -12.29
CA GLU A 126 -7.51 13.20 -12.48
C GLU A 126 -6.87 13.37 -13.88
N ILE A 127 -5.86 12.56 -14.21
CA ILE A 127 -5.19 12.61 -15.53
C ILE A 127 -6.20 12.34 -16.67
N ARG A 128 -7.08 11.36 -16.48
CA ARG A 128 -8.11 11.04 -17.49
C ARG A 128 -9.02 12.22 -17.77
N ARG A 129 -9.45 12.97 -16.74
CA ARG A 129 -10.30 14.17 -16.94
C ARG A 129 -9.61 15.19 -17.83
N ASP A 130 -8.31 15.41 -17.62
CA ASP A 130 -7.54 16.35 -18.43
C ASP A 130 -7.43 15.87 -19.88
N LEU A 131 -7.13 14.58 -20.09
CA LEU A 131 -7.08 13.97 -21.42
C LEU A 131 -8.45 14.02 -22.13
N GLN A 132 -9.54 13.80 -21.41
CA GLN A 132 -10.90 13.91 -21.97
C GLN A 132 -11.23 15.35 -22.35
N ALA A 133 -10.90 16.32 -21.49
CA ALA A 133 -11.11 17.73 -21.77
C ALA A 133 -10.33 18.17 -23.01
N GLU A 134 -9.05 17.77 -23.11
CA GLU A 134 -8.23 18.03 -24.28
C GLU A 134 -8.80 17.39 -25.55
N ALA A 135 -9.23 16.12 -25.49
CA ALA A 135 -9.81 15.43 -26.63
C ALA A 135 -11.12 16.07 -27.09
N LEU A 136 -11.99 16.47 -26.15
CA LEU A 136 -13.25 17.16 -26.46
C LEU A 136 -13.03 18.54 -27.08
N SER A 137 -11.97 19.25 -26.71
CA SER A 137 -11.66 20.55 -27.31
C SER A 137 -11.25 20.49 -28.79
N LYS A 138 -10.90 19.30 -29.27
CA LYS A 138 -10.42 19.06 -30.66
C LYS A 138 -11.51 18.56 -31.61
N ILE A 139 -12.74 18.37 -31.15
CA ILE A 139 -13.86 17.83 -31.93
C ILE A 139 -15.05 18.80 -31.94
N ASP A 140 -15.94 18.64 -32.93
CA ASP A 140 -17.24 19.35 -32.94
C ASP A 140 -18.26 18.59 -32.07
N VAL A 141 -18.33 18.99 -30.80
CA VAL A 141 -19.21 18.36 -29.80
C VAL A 141 -20.67 18.27 -30.23
N LYS A 142 -21.16 19.23 -31.06
CA LYS A 142 -22.54 19.26 -31.55
C LYS A 142 -22.80 18.24 -32.68
N ASN A 143 -21.81 18.10 -33.56
CA ASN A 143 -21.96 17.29 -34.77
C ASN A 143 -21.35 15.89 -34.66
N GLU A 144 -20.59 15.61 -33.60
CA GLU A 144 -19.90 14.34 -33.36
C GLU A 144 -20.33 13.64 -32.03
N PRO A 145 -21.62 13.41 -31.78
CA PRO A 145 -22.11 12.90 -30.50
C PRO A 145 -21.56 11.51 -30.16
N GLU A 146 -21.31 10.64 -31.13
CA GLU A 146 -20.75 9.31 -30.91
C GLU A 146 -19.27 9.41 -30.46
N ARG A 147 -18.53 10.35 -31.04
CA ARG A 147 -17.15 10.61 -30.63
C ARG A 147 -17.07 11.17 -29.21
N VAL A 148 -18.00 12.01 -28.84
CA VAL A 148 -18.14 12.51 -27.45
C VAL A 148 -18.38 11.35 -26.50
N LYS A 149 -19.31 10.44 -26.81
CA LYS A 149 -19.57 9.25 -25.97
C LYS A 149 -18.35 8.36 -25.85
N GLU A 150 -17.62 8.13 -26.92
CA GLU A 150 -16.37 7.36 -26.91
C GLU A 150 -15.35 7.97 -25.94
N ILE A 151 -15.06 9.27 -26.06
CA ILE A 151 -14.12 9.98 -25.19
C ILE A 151 -14.59 9.89 -23.73
N LEU A 152 -15.86 10.12 -23.44
CA LEU A 152 -16.41 10.05 -22.09
C LEU A 152 -16.42 8.63 -21.51
N SER A 153 -16.37 7.59 -22.36
CA SER A 153 -16.29 6.19 -21.92
C SER A 153 -14.92 5.76 -21.41
N TRP A 154 -13.88 6.54 -21.63
CA TRP A 154 -12.52 6.23 -21.15
C TRP A 154 -12.52 6.14 -19.62
N ARG A 155 -12.18 4.99 -19.10
CA ARG A 155 -12.11 4.72 -17.66
C ARG A 155 -11.10 3.61 -17.35
N PRO A 156 -10.42 3.65 -16.21
CA PRO A 156 -9.57 2.53 -15.78
C PRO A 156 -10.44 1.30 -15.48
N ARG A 157 -10.04 0.14 -16.01
CA ARG A 157 -10.63 -1.15 -15.68
C ARG A 157 -10.01 -1.63 -14.35
N ARG A 158 -10.82 -1.67 -13.29
CA ARG A 158 -10.42 -2.04 -11.93
C ARG A 158 -11.00 -3.38 -11.60
N GLU A 159 -10.13 -4.37 -11.38
CA GLU A 159 -10.57 -5.73 -11.10
C GLU A 159 -9.86 -6.27 -9.85
N LYS A 160 -10.58 -7.02 -9.03
CA LYS A 160 -10.00 -7.75 -7.91
C LYS A 160 -9.49 -9.11 -8.44
N ILE A 161 -8.25 -9.10 -8.94
CA ILE A 161 -7.65 -10.30 -9.54
C ILE A 161 -7.14 -11.25 -8.46
N LEU A 162 -6.40 -10.73 -7.49
CA LEU A 162 -5.84 -11.53 -6.40
C LEU A 162 -6.78 -11.52 -5.20
N VAL A 163 -7.10 -12.69 -4.70
CA VAL A 163 -7.88 -12.90 -3.48
C VAL A 163 -7.03 -13.68 -2.50
N LYS A 164 -6.79 -13.09 -1.32
CA LYS A 164 -6.04 -13.77 -0.26
C LYS A 164 -6.97 -14.67 0.54
N ASP A 165 -6.67 -15.97 0.60
CA ASP A 165 -7.42 -16.88 1.46
C ASP A 165 -7.07 -16.63 2.93
N VAL A 166 -8.05 -16.15 3.69
CA VAL A 166 -7.91 -15.80 5.11
C VAL A 166 -7.75 -17.06 5.98
N LYS A 167 -8.15 -18.23 5.50
CA LYS A 167 -8.10 -19.49 6.26
C LYS A 167 -6.70 -20.11 6.30
N MET A 168 -5.86 -19.78 5.34
CA MET A 168 -4.47 -20.27 5.31
C MET A 168 -3.53 -19.33 6.07
N ARG A 169 -3.18 -19.70 7.31
CA ARG A 169 -2.19 -19.01 8.14
C ARG A 169 -0.82 -19.66 7.92
N THR A 170 0.03 -19.02 7.13
CA THR A 170 1.35 -19.54 6.69
C THR A 170 2.42 -19.63 7.79
N PHE A 171 2.15 -19.14 9.00
CA PHE A 171 3.14 -19.14 10.10
C PHE A 171 3.03 -20.33 11.07
N ILE A 172 2.19 -21.31 10.78
CA ILE A 172 2.02 -22.50 11.65
C ILE A 172 2.76 -23.73 11.09
N THR A 173 3.42 -23.64 9.94
CA THR A 173 4.09 -24.76 9.25
C THR A 173 5.61 -24.64 9.26
N ASN A 174 6.29 -25.80 9.27
CA ASN A 174 7.74 -25.92 9.17
C ASN A 174 8.28 -25.34 7.87
N ASP A 175 9.53 -24.89 7.85
CA ASP A 175 10.16 -24.17 6.73
C ASP A 175 10.17 -24.96 5.41
N SER A 176 10.15 -26.31 5.43
CA SER A 176 10.08 -27.17 4.25
C SER A 176 8.73 -27.13 3.53
N ASP A 177 7.64 -26.90 4.27
CA ASP A 177 6.28 -26.92 3.73
C ASP A 177 5.81 -25.50 3.32
N ARG A 178 6.59 -24.47 3.69
CA ARG A 178 6.33 -23.08 3.35
C ARG A 178 6.34 -22.79 1.86
N ASP A 179 7.23 -23.41 1.12
CA ASP A 179 7.38 -23.13 -0.31
C ASP A 179 6.18 -23.64 -1.13
N ASP A 180 5.57 -24.76 -0.75
CA ASP A 180 4.34 -25.25 -1.37
C ASP A 180 3.10 -24.48 -0.92
N LEU A 181 3.02 -24.08 0.36
CA LEU A 181 1.92 -23.29 0.91
C LEU A 181 1.87 -21.86 0.37
N VAL A 182 3.01 -21.23 0.09
CA VAL A 182 3.06 -19.89 -0.52
C VAL A 182 2.38 -19.86 -1.90
N GLY A 183 2.39 -20.99 -2.63
CA GLY A 183 1.68 -21.15 -3.90
C GLY A 183 0.14 -21.13 -3.76
N HIS A 184 -0.39 -21.39 -2.58
CA HIS A 184 -1.84 -21.52 -2.33
C HIS A 184 -2.45 -20.38 -1.47
N VAL A 185 -1.66 -19.36 -1.12
CA VAL A 185 -2.13 -18.22 -0.30
C VAL A 185 -3.06 -17.30 -1.09
N TYR A 186 -2.92 -17.28 -2.40
CA TYR A 186 -3.69 -16.40 -3.27
C TYR A 186 -4.47 -17.20 -4.29
N ASP A 187 -5.77 -16.89 -4.37
CA ASP A 187 -6.63 -17.30 -5.47
C ASP A 187 -6.67 -16.22 -6.55
N ILE A 188 -7.09 -16.61 -7.75
CA ILE A 188 -7.14 -15.72 -8.92
C ILE A 188 -8.54 -15.66 -9.52
N THR A 189 -8.97 -14.47 -9.90
CA THR A 189 -10.21 -14.25 -10.63
C THR A 189 -9.95 -14.37 -12.13
N TYR A 190 -10.49 -15.41 -12.75
CA TYR A 190 -10.42 -15.63 -14.20
C TYR A 190 -11.48 -14.84 -14.97
N GLY A 191 -11.26 -14.65 -16.28
CA GLY A 191 -12.23 -14.06 -17.20
C GLY A 191 -12.29 -12.53 -17.20
N VAL A 192 -11.49 -11.85 -16.36
CA VAL A 192 -11.43 -10.38 -16.29
C VAL A 192 -10.27 -9.77 -17.08
N VAL A 193 -9.29 -10.58 -17.46
CA VAL A 193 -8.14 -10.22 -18.29
C VAL A 193 -8.30 -10.87 -19.65
N LYS A 194 -8.12 -10.14 -20.73
CA LYS A 194 -8.07 -10.65 -22.09
C LYS A 194 -6.64 -11.12 -22.40
N SER A 195 -6.47 -12.45 -22.54
CA SER A 195 -5.17 -13.05 -22.82
C SER A 195 -4.51 -12.40 -24.04
N TRP A 196 -3.20 -12.20 -23.98
CA TRP A 196 -2.33 -11.62 -25.01
C TRP A 196 -2.67 -10.19 -25.46
N ASN A 197 -3.71 -9.58 -24.91
CA ASN A 197 -4.17 -8.24 -25.25
C ASN A 197 -3.97 -7.24 -24.11
N ASP A 198 -4.38 -7.60 -22.89
CA ASP A 198 -4.41 -6.67 -21.78
C ASP A 198 -3.05 -6.52 -21.11
N THR A 199 -2.69 -5.31 -20.77
CA THR A 199 -1.61 -4.99 -19.82
C THR A 199 -2.18 -5.05 -18.41
N LEU A 200 -1.48 -5.72 -17.51
CA LEU A 200 -1.87 -5.87 -16.11
C LEU A 200 -1.00 -4.98 -15.23
N VAL A 201 -1.62 -4.03 -14.55
CA VAL A 201 -0.96 -3.18 -13.54
C VAL A 201 -1.32 -3.68 -12.16
N ILE A 202 -0.33 -4.19 -11.44
CA ILE A 202 -0.49 -4.75 -10.09
C ILE A 202 0.25 -3.88 -9.09
N MET A 203 -0.49 -3.31 -8.14
CA MET A 203 0.10 -2.57 -7.03
C MET A 203 0.37 -3.48 -5.83
N ASP A 204 1.60 -3.41 -5.32
CA ASP A 204 1.97 -3.99 -4.03
C ASP A 204 2.33 -2.88 -3.04
N ASP A 205 2.31 -3.17 -1.75
CA ASP A 205 2.69 -2.21 -0.71
C ASP A 205 4.20 -1.95 -0.70
N SER A 206 5.00 -3.00 -0.83
CA SER A 206 6.45 -2.89 -0.82
C SER A 206 7.14 -4.08 -1.50
N VAL A 207 8.29 -3.84 -2.09
CA VAL A 207 9.18 -4.89 -2.61
C VAL A 207 10.46 -4.90 -1.77
N VAL A 208 10.56 -5.86 -0.86
CA VAL A 208 11.73 -6.04 0.01
C VAL A 208 12.68 -7.08 -0.58
N ARG A 209 12.38 -8.36 -0.42
CA ARG A 209 13.16 -9.48 -0.99
C ARG A 209 12.67 -9.93 -2.36
N GLY A 210 11.45 -9.62 -2.70
CA GLY A 210 10.81 -10.06 -3.93
C GLY A 210 10.48 -11.55 -4.00
N THR A 211 10.68 -12.30 -2.93
CA THR A 211 10.47 -13.75 -2.90
C THR A 211 9.02 -14.14 -3.13
N THR A 212 8.10 -13.57 -2.37
CA THR A 212 6.64 -13.80 -2.53
C THR A 212 6.17 -13.39 -3.91
N LEU A 213 6.67 -12.26 -4.39
CA LEU A 213 6.36 -11.75 -5.71
C LEU A 213 6.79 -12.74 -6.81
N LYS A 214 8.04 -13.19 -6.80
CA LYS A 214 8.62 -14.08 -7.81
C LYS A 214 8.05 -15.50 -7.73
N ARG A 215 7.93 -16.05 -6.52
CA ARG A 215 7.55 -17.47 -6.33
C ARG A 215 6.04 -17.71 -6.40
N SER A 216 5.23 -16.72 -6.04
CA SER A 216 3.77 -16.85 -5.97
C SER A 216 3.07 -15.91 -6.93
N ILE A 217 3.10 -14.61 -6.67
CA ILE A 217 2.22 -13.63 -7.33
C ILE A 217 2.41 -13.62 -8.85
N LEU A 218 3.65 -13.47 -9.34
CA LEU A 218 3.90 -13.43 -10.78
C LEU A 218 3.53 -14.72 -11.48
N ARG A 219 3.80 -15.90 -10.86
CA ARG A 219 3.43 -17.20 -11.43
C ARG A 219 1.91 -17.37 -11.55
N ILE A 220 1.15 -16.86 -10.57
CA ILE A 220 -0.30 -16.93 -10.60
C ILE A 220 -0.86 -15.98 -11.66
N LEU A 221 -0.33 -14.75 -11.74
CA LEU A 221 -0.75 -13.77 -12.72
C LEU A 221 -0.42 -14.18 -14.16
N ASP A 222 0.69 -14.87 -14.36
CA ASP A 222 1.10 -15.40 -15.67
C ASP A 222 0.08 -16.38 -16.25
N ARG A 223 -0.67 -17.11 -15.41
CA ARG A 223 -1.77 -17.99 -15.85
C ARG A 223 -2.92 -17.25 -16.56
N LEU A 224 -3.02 -15.92 -16.41
CA LEU A 224 -3.97 -15.11 -17.15
C LEU A 224 -3.48 -14.71 -18.54
N GLU A 225 -2.24 -15.08 -18.87
CA GLU A 225 -1.59 -14.77 -20.16
C GLU A 225 -1.66 -13.29 -20.55
N PRO A 226 -1.38 -12.34 -19.65
CA PRO A 226 -1.43 -10.94 -20.02
C PRO A 226 -0.35 -10.60 -21.04
N LYS A 227 -0.60 -9.59 -21.88
CA LYS A 227 0.42 -9.05 -22.82
C LYS A 227 1.67 -8.56 -22.07
N ARG A 228 1.47 -7.97 -20.89
CA ARG A 228 2.52 -7.42 -20.03
C ARG A 228 2.03 -7.29 -18.60
N ILE A 229 2.90 -7.50 -17.63
CA ILE A 229 2.67 -7.18 -16.22
C ILE A 229 3.55 -5.99 -15.85
N ILE A 230 2.93 -4.96 -15.26
CA ILE A 230 3.61 -3.82 -14.63
C ILE A 230 3.39 -3.93 -13.13
N LEU A 231 4.47 -4.12 -12.40
CA LEU A 231 4.43 -4.13 -10.94
C LEU A 231 4.71 -2.72 -10.43
N VAL A 232 3.85 -2.24 -9.53
CA VAL A 232 3.95 -0.91 -8.92
C VAL A 232 4.06 -1.09 -7.41
N SER A 233 5.08 -0.52 -6.78
CA SER A 233 5.24 -0.50 -5.33
C SER A 233 4.83 0.86 -4.78
N SER A 234 3.98 0.89 -3.77
CA SER A 234 3.62 2.15 -3.09
C SER A 234 4.69 2.63 -2.12
N ALA A 235 5.52 1.71 -1.62
CA ALA A 235 6.70 2.07 -0.85
C ALA A 235 7.82 2.59 -1.76
N PRO A 236 8.64 3.52 -1.29
CA PRO A 236 9.92 3.80 -1.91
C PRO A 236 10.81 2.55 -1.87
N GLN A 237 11.87 2.56 -2.69
CA GLN A 237 12.85 1.47 -2.73
C GLN A 237 13.46 1.21 -1.35
N ILE A 238 13.33 -0.01 -0.83
CA ILE A 238 13.92 -0.42 0.44
C ILE A 238 15.42 -0.69 0.24
N ARG A 239 16.26 0.17 0.79
CA ARG A 239 17.72 0.15 0.60
C ARG A 239 18.51 -0.25 1.83
N TYR A 240 17.95 -0.03 3.02
CA TYR A 240 18.64 -0.24 4.30
C TYR A 240 17.85 -1.17 5.21
N PRO A 241 18.53 -1.92 6.09
CA PRO A 241 17.87 -2.69 7.13
C PRO A 241 16.97 -1.81 8.00
N ASP A 242 15.88 -2.39 8.50
CA ASP A 242 15.02 -1.69 9.45
C ASP A 242 15.66 -1.60 10.83
N CYS A 243 15.19 -0.66 11.64
CA CYS A 243 15.68 -0.49 13.02
C CYS A 243 15.09 -1.54 13.99
N TYR A 244 14.10 -2.31 13.56
CA TYR A 244 13.47 -3.35 14.39
C TYR A 244 14.12 -4.73 14.22
N GLY A 245 14.84 -4.96 13.12
CA GLY A 245 15.59 -6.19 12.85
C GLY A 245 14.73 -7.44 12.62
N ILE A 246 13.43 -7.27 12.29
CA ILE A 246 12.48 -8.39 12.25
C ILE A 246 12.64 -9.17 10.93
N ASP A 247 12.39 -8.56 9.79
CA ASP A 247 12.42 -9.26 8.49
C ASP A 247 13.44 -8.69 7.50
N MET A 248 14.08 -7.58 7.83
CA MET A 248 14.97 -6.81 6.97
C MET A 248 16.33 -6.56 7.59
N SER A 249 16.89 -7.58 8.26
CA SER A 249 18.14 -7.46 8.98
C SER A 249 19.40 -7.47 8.09
N LYS A 250 19.31 -8.07 6.90
CA LYS A 250 20.44 -8.27 5.99
C LYS A 250 20.22 -7.55 4.66
N MET A 251 21.07 -6.58 4.36
CA MET A 251 21.02 -5.81 3.11
C MET A 251 21.15 -6.69 1.85
N GLY A 252 21.97 -7.75 1.91
CA GLY A 252 22.17 -8.67 0.81
C GLY A 252 20.90 -9.43 0.36
N ASP A 253 19.88 -9.50 1.22
CA ASP A 253 18.61 -10.14 0.90
C ASP A 253 17.64 -9.20 0.15
N PHE A 254 17.96 -7.90 0.06
CA PHE A 254 17.08 -6.93 -0.57
C PHE A 254 17.12 -7.02 -2.09
N ALA A 255 15.95 -7.04 -2.73
CA ALA A 255 15.82 -7.04 -4.18
C ALA A 255 16.55 -5.85 -4.83
N ALA A 256 16.45 -4.67 -4.21
CA ALA A 256 17.11 -3.47 -4.67
C ALA A 256 18.64 -3.58 -4.63
N PHE A 257 19.20 -4.15 -3.57
CA PHE A 257 20.65 -4.35 -3.44
C PHE A 257 21.13 -5.42 -4.43
N ALA A 258 20.44 -6.56 -4.52
CA ALA A 258 20.78 -7.63 -5.46
C ALA A 258 20.75 -7.12 -6.91
N ALA A 259 19.72 -6.35 -7.28
CA ALA A 259 19.62 -5.73 -8.62
C ALA A 259 20.77 -4.74 -8.89
N ALA A 260 21.13 -3.89 -7.92
CA ALA A 260 22.25 -2.96 -8.06
C ALA A 260 23.59 -3.71 -8.27
N VAL A 261 23.83 -4.80 -7.53
CA VAL A 261 25.04 -5.63 -7.69
C VAL A 261 25.09 -6.27 -9.08
N GLU A 262 23.95 -6.78 -9.59
CA GLU A 262 23.91 -7.38 -10.93
C GLU A 262 24.12 -6.36 -12.05
N LEU A 263 23.62 -5.13 -11.89
CA LEU A 263 23.82 -4.04 -12.87
C LEU A 263 25.26 -3.50 -12.91
N LEU A 264 26.05 -3.73 -11.86
CA LEU A 264 27.45 -3.28 -11.78
C LEU A 264 28.45 -4.35 -12.25
N LYS A 265 27.99 -5.57 -12.53
CA LYS A 265 28.79 -6.65 -13.14
C LYS A 265 28.86 -6.49 -14.65
#